data_27e7b6e500d02d177ae96c75552cd7cd
#
_entry.id   27e7b6e500d02d177ae96c75552cd7cd
#
_cell.length_a   1.000
_cell.length_b   1.000
_cell.length_c   1.000
_cell.angle_alpha   90.00
_cell.angle_beta   90.00
_cell.angle_gamma   90.00
#
_symmetry.space_group_name_H-M   'P 1'
#
loop_
_entity.id
_entity.type
_entity.pdbx_description
1 polymer ?
#
loop_
_entity_poly.entity_id
_entity_poly.type
_entity_poly.pdbx_seq_one_letter_code
_entity_poly.pdbx_strand_id
1 'polypeptide(L)'
;MRYLLCAALALAACERRDTARDVSTSDTTPAGDTAVVDAATPGATMTALPDRLLGTWTARGYDTGSSRAQPFTITWSRAPDGSLGGTIAFEGGEKYNVKVVSTTDTLIVYESEPHRSPTLKSQVVTRTQVRMVGDTLVGTYTARASKGGKVLKGRFIATRG
;
A
#
# COMPACT_ATOMS: atom_id res chain seq x y z
N MET A 1 -10.45 -48.44 -0.23
CA MET A 1 -11.53 -48.20 0.75
C MET A 1 -12.05 -46.80 0.49
N ARG A 2 -13.27 -46.79 0.07
CA ARG A 2 -14.11 -45.64 -0.31
C ARG A 2 -14.68 -45.00 0.94
N TYR A 3 -14.66 -43.66 1.04
CA TYR A 3 -15.70 -42.92 1.74
C TYR A 3 -15.96 -41.62 1.00
N LEU A 4 -17.04 -41.61 0.26
CA LEU A 4 -17.82 -40.43 -0.13
C LEU A 4 -18.51 -39.89 1.14
N LEU A 5 -18.51 -38.57 1.32
CA LEU A 5 -19.59 -37.91 2.03
C LEU A 5 -19.88 -36.56 1.35
N CYS A 6 -21.06 -36.49 0.78
CA CYS A 6 -21.76 -35.27 0.35
C CYS A 6 -22.40 -34.62 1.57
N ALA A 7 -22.42 -33.28 1.61
CA ALA A 7 -23.48 -32.48 2.25
C ALA A 7 -23.27 -31.03 1.76
N ALA A 8 -24.09 -30.52 0.88
CA ALA A 8 -25.44 -29.95 1.00
C ALA A 8 -25.38 -28.43 1.33
N LEU A 9 -25.95 -27.72 0.35
CA LEU A 9 -26.26 -26.30 0.25
C LEU A 9 -26.95 -25.69 1.48
N ALA A 10 -26.68 -24.39 1.74
CA ALA A 10 -27.68 -23.49 2.28
C ALA A 10 -27.51 -22.11 1.61
N LEU A 11 -28.44 -21.81 0.71
CA LEU A 11 -28.72 -20.47 0.20
C LEU A 11 -29.52 -19.71 1.29
N ALA A 12 -29.03 -18.55 1.70
CA ALA A 12 -29.81 -17.55 2.42
C ALA A 12 -29.89 -16.29 1.60
N ALA A 13 -31.00 -16.10 0.95
CA ALA A 13 -31.43 -14.83 0.37
C ALA A 13 -31.86 -13.90 1.52
N CYS A 14 -31.38 -12.68 1.56
CA CYS A 14 -31.94 -11.60 2.36
C CYS A 14 -32.38 -10.47 1.46
N GLU A 15 -33.67 -10.19 1.59
CA GLU A 15 -34.49 -9.25 0.86
C GLU A 15 -34.02 -7.78 1.03
N ARG A 16 -34.13 -7.07 -0.07
CA ARG A 16 -34.17 -5.61 -0.13
C ARG A 16 -35.40 -5.09 0.62
N ARG A 17 -35.19 -4.09 1.47
CA ARG A 17 -36.23 -3.16 1.91
C ARG A 17 -35.90 -1.79 1.38
N ASP A 18 -36.56 -1.42 0.30
CA ASP A 18 -36.81 -0.06 -0.12
C ASP A 18 -37.70 0.61 0.90
N THR A 19 -37.24 1.70 1.47
CA THR A 19 -38.10 2.64 2.17
C THR A 19 -37.91 4.01 1.56
N ALA A 20 -38.77 4.30 0.59
CA ALA A 20 -39.04 5.65 0.14
C ALA A 20 -39.60 6.43 1.32
N ARG A 21 -39.06 7.57 1.62
CA ARG A 21 -39.65 8.59 2.47
C ARG A 21 -39.65 9.91 1.72
N ASP A 22 -40.80 10.15 1.16
CA ASP A 22 -41.30 11.41 0.70
C ASP A 22 -41.48 12.35 1.91
N VAL A 23 -40.89 13.53 1.89
CA VAL A 23 -41.27 14.62 2.78
C VAL A 23 -41.16 15.95 2.05
N SER A 24 -42.30 16.42 1.63
CA SER A 24 -42.83 17.78 1.54
C SER A 24 -41.91 18.98 1.71
N THR A 25 -41.99 19.79 0.69
CA THR A 25 -41.83 21.22 0.60
C THR A 25 -42.39 21.97 1.81
N SER A 26 -41.58 22.88 2.36
CA SER A 26 -42.04 24.08 3.03
C SER A 26 -41.11 25.25 2.71
N ASP A 27 -41.63 26.11 1.89
CA ASP A 27 -41.20 27.43 1.55
C ASP A 27 -41.23 28.31 2.83
N THR A 28 -40.09 28.89 3.21
CA THR A 28 -40.09 30.08 4.07
C THR A 28 -38.76 30.81 3.87
N THR A 29 -38.80 31.87 3.06
CA THR A 29 -37.76 32.90 3.02
C THR A 29 -37.92 33.81 4.24
N PRO A 30 -36.85 34.12 4.96
CA PRO A 30 -36.62 35.48 5.36
C PRO A 30 -35.27 36.01 4.88
N ALA A 31 -35.33 37.26 4.46
CA ALA A 31 -34.25 38.07 3.99
C ALA A 31 -33.17 38.33 5.04
N GLY A 32 -31.92 38.42 4.54
CA GLY A 32 -30.94 39.36 5.04
C GLY A 32 -30.12 38.86 6.24
N ASP A 33 -29.00 38.22 5.98
CA ASP A 33 -27.81 38.55 6.75
C ASP A 33 -26.58 38.33 5.86
N THR A 34 -25.84 39.38 5.59
CA THR A 34 -24.64 39.37 4.81
C THR A 34 -23.53 38.75 5.66
N ALA A 35 -23.49 37.43 5.73
CA ALA A 35 -22.35 36.72 6.31
C ALA A 35 -21.13 37.00 5.44
N VAL A 36 -20.22 37.80 5.98
CA VAL A 36 -18.84 37.92 5.49
C VAL A 36 -18.28 36.51 5.42
N VAL A 37 -18.15 36.00 4.20
CA VAL A 37 -17.41 34.78 3.97
C VAL A 37 -15.97 35.07 4.36
N ASP A 38 -15.62 34.59 5.53
CA ASP A 38 -14.23 34.52 5.99
C ASP A 38 -13.39 33.88 4.87
N ALA A 39 -12.43 34.65 4.40
CA ALA A 39 -11.54 34.19 3.33
C ALA A 39 -10.90 32.88 3.78
N ALA A 40 -11.28 31.80 3.14
CA ALA A 40 -10.69 30.50 3.36
C ALA A 40 -9.17 30.65 3.31
N THR A 41 -8.53 30.42 4.43
CA THR A 41 -7.06 30.31 4.53
C THR A 41 -6.60 29.41 3.40
N PRO A 42 -5.63 29.84 2.55
CA PRO A 42 -5.15 29.02 1.44
C PRO A 42 -4.73 27.67 2.03
N GLY A 43 -5.49 26.62 1.70
CA GLY A 43 -5.26 25.29 2.22
C GLY A 43 -3.81 24.89 1.95
N ALA A 44 -3.12 24.45 2.99
CA ALA A 44 -1.78 23.89 2.86
C ALA A 44 -1.80 22.86 1.72
N THR A 45 -1.07 23.13 0.65
CA THR A 45 -0.96 22.22 -0.51
C THR A 45 -0.40 20.90 0.01
N MET A 46 -1.24 19.89 0.14
CA MET A 46 -0.80 18.57 0.57
C MET A 46 0.17 18.03 -0.48
N THR A 47 1.41 17.86 -0.10
CA THR A 47 2.42 17.26 -0.96
C THR A 47 1.95 15.85 -1.37
N ALA A 48 1.93 15.56 -2.66
CA ALA A 48 1.51 14.28 -3.19
C ALA A 48 2.34 13.12 -2.59
N LEU A 49 1.71 11.97 -2.37
CA LEU A 49 2.37 10.82 -1.76
C LEU A 49 3.71 10.45 -2.42
N PRO A 50 3.86 10.45 -3.76
CA PRO A 50 5.14 10.17 -4.40
C PRO A 50 6.29 11.09 -3.96
N ASP A 51 6.01 12.38 -3.78
CA ASP A 51 7.05 13.35 -3.36
C ASP A 51 7.41 13.20 -1.89
N ARG A 52 6.46 12.80 -1.07
CA ARG A 52 6.69 12.49 0.35
C ARG A 52 7.57 11.25 0.55
N LEU A 53 7.68 10.36 -0.44
CA LEU A 53 8.56 9.20 -0.37
C LEU A 53 10.03 9.52 -0.58
N LEU A 54 10.36 10.57 -1.35
CA LEU A 54 11.75 10.88 -1.73
C LEU A 54 12.67 10.92 -0.52
N GLY A 55 13.88 10.37 -0.70
CA GLY A 55 14.90 10.26 0.33
C GLY A 55 15.10 8.86 0.87
N THR A 56 15.77 8.76 2.00
CA THR A 56 16.20 7.49 2.60
C THR A 56 15.32 7.12 3.78
N TRP A 57 14.99 5.83 3.85
CA TRP A 57 14.12 5.24 4.87
C TRP A 57 14.81 4.02 5.46
N THR A 58 14.90 3.97 6.78
CA THR A 58 15.35 2.78 7.52
C THR A 58 14.17 1.86 7.79
N ALA A 59 14.28 0.60 7.41
CA ALA A 59 13.19 -0.35 7.41
C ALA A 59 13.53 -1.63 8.17
N ARG A 60 12.46 -2.29 8.67
CA ARG A 60 12.52 -3.63 9.24
C ARG A 60 11.43 -4.49 8.60
N GLY A 61 11.84 -5.54 7.92
CA GLY A 61 10.98 -6.54 7.28
C GLY A 61 10.80 -7.78 8.14
N TYR A 62 9.65 -8.42 7.98
CA TYR A 62 9.29 -9.66 8.68
C TYR A 62 8.64 -10.60 7.69
N ASP A 63 9.22 -11.75 7.45
CA ASP A 63 8.59 -12.82 6.69
C ASP A 63 7.39 -13.37 7.46
N THR A 64 6.34 -13.79 6.75
CA THR A 64 5.18 -14.41 7.38
C THR A 64 5.59 -15.66 8.15
N GLY A 65 5.21 -15.73 9.42
CA GLY A 65 5.57 -16.81 10.34
C GLY A 65 6.95 -16.64 10.99
N SER A 66 7.66 -15.53 10.75
CA SER A 66 8.93 -15.20 11.39
C SER A 66 8.79 -14.00 12.32
N SER A 67 9.37 -14.09 13.51
CA SER A 67 9.56 -12.96 14.41
C SER A 67 10.90 -12.24 14.19
N ARG A 68 11.79 -12.81 13.37
CA ARG A 68 13.10 -12.24 13.08
C ARG A 68 12.95 -11.05 12.12
N ALA A 69 13.34 -9.89 12.58
CA ALA A 69 13.43 -8.70 11.73
C ALA A 69 14.64 -8.81 10.78
N GLN A 70 14.42 -8.36 9.54
CA GLN A 70 15.49 -8.15 8.56
C GLN A 70 15.62 -6.65 8.34
N PRO A 71 16.70 -6.01 8.83
CA PRO A 71 16.92 -4.60 8.61
C PRO A 71 17.36 -4.33 7.17
N PHE A 72 16.86 -3.26 6.59
CA PHE A 72 17.22 -2.79 5.26
C PHE A 72 16.93 -1.29 5.11
N THR A 73 17.49 -0.69 4.09
CA THR A 73 17.28 0.72 3.75
C THR A 73 16.56 0.80 2.40
N ILE A 74 15.63 1.74 2.27
CA ILE A 74 15.01 2.10 0.99
C ILE A 74 15.40 3.52 0.67
N THR A 75 15.98 3.76 -0.50
CA THR A 75 16.25 5.11 -1.01
C THR A 75 15.38 5.35 -2.23
N TRP A 76 14.49 6.32 -2.14
CA TRP A 76 13.60 6.72 -3.22
C TRP A 76 14.14 7.94 -3.97
N SER A 77 14.10 7.91 -5.27
CA SER A 77 14.56 8.99 -6.15
C SER A 77 13.67 9.09 -7.40
N ARG A 78 13.72 10.26 -8.05
CA ARG A 78 13.15 10.43 -9.39
C ARG A 78 14.25 10.22 -10.43
N ALA A 79 13.91 9.46 -11.46
CA ALA A 79 14.72 9.38 -12.67
C ALA A 79 14.60 10.70 -13.50
N PRO A 80 15.49 10.91 -14.49
CA PRO A 80 15.43 12.11 -15.35
C PRO A 80 14.12 12.28 -16.11
N ASP A 81 13.41 11.19 -16.39
CA ASP A 81 12.10 11.17 -17.03
C ASP A 81 10.94 11.45 -16.03
N GLY A 82 11.26 11.75 -14.77
CA GLY A 82 10.30 12.02 -13.71
C GLY A 82 9.70 10.78 -13.05
N SER A 83 9.99 9.58 -13.55
CA SER A 83 9.50 8.33 -12.93
C SER A 83 10.08 8.14 -11.53
N LEU A 84 9.27 7.58 -10.62
CA LEU A 84 9.69 7.26 -9.27
C LEU A 84 10.26 5.84 -9.25
N GLY A 85 11.46 5.72 -8.74
CA GLY A 85 12.13 4.46 -8.49
C GLY A 85 12.91 4.51 -7.19
N GLY A 86 13.59 3.44 -6.87
CA GLY A 86 14.40 3.40 -5.66
C GLY A 86 15.34 2.23 -5.63
N THR A 87 16.09 2.17 -4.54
CA THR A 87 17.01 1.08 -4.26
C THR A 87 16.75 0.54 -2.87
N ILE A 88 16.74 -0.77 -2.74
CA ILE A 88 16.70 -1.48 -1.45
C ILE A 88 18.09 -2.05 -1.18
N ALA A 89 18.63 -1.78 0.01
CA ALA A 89 19.92 -2.28 0.45
C ALA A 89 19.79 -2.97 1.81
N PHE A 90 20.23 -4.22 1.91
CA PHE A 90 20.26 -5.00 3.16
C PHE A 90 21.62 -4.86 3.86
N GLU A 91 21.64 -5.01 5.18
CA GLU A 91 22.89 -4.96 5.96
C GLU A 91 23.94 -5.99 5.50
N GLY A 92 23.50 -7.10 4.89
CA GLY A 92 24.39 -8.12 4.29
C GLY A 92 25.05 -7.71 2.97
N GLY A 93 24.87 -6.46 2.52
CA GLY A 93 25.47 -5.94 1.28
C GLY A 93 24.65 -6.25 0.01
N GLU A 94 23.58 -7.02 0.10
CA GLU A 94 22.67 -7.25 -1.02
C GLU A 94 21.91 -5.96 -1.36
N LYS A 95 21.88 -5.62 -2.64
CA LYS A 95 21.26 -4.40 -3.14
C LYS A 95 20.55 -4.67 -4.46
N TYR A 96 19.34 -4.11 -4.62
CA TYR A 96 18.59 -4.18 -5.88
C TYR A 96 17.70 -2.96 -6.09
N ASN A 97 17.38 -2.70 -7.35
CA ASN A 97 16.52 -1.59 -7.71
C ASN A 97 15.05 -1.99 -7.67
N VAL A 98 14.21 -0.99 -7.47
CA VAL A 98 12.76 -1.10 -7.53
C VAL A 98 12.19 0.00 -8.41
N LYS A 99 11.10 -0.31 -9.11
CA LYS A 99 10.34 0.65 -9.92
C LYS A 99 8.90 0.70 -9.43
N VAL A 100 8.32 1.88 -9.42
CA VAL A 100 6.91 2.06 -9.13
C VAL A 100 6.10 1.61 -10.34
N VAL A 101 5.12 0.75 -10.11
CA VAL A 101 4.21 0.22 -11.15
C VAL A 101 2.81 0.81 -11.05
N SER A 102 2.43 1.33 -9.89
CA SER A 102 1.16 2.00 -9.67
C SER A 102 1.22 2.91 -8.45
N THR A 103 0.53 4.04 -8.50
CA THR A 103 0.38 4.96 -7.38
C THR A 103 -1.03 5.53 -7.32
N THR A 104 -1.52 5.72 -6.11
CA THR A 104 -2.72 6.49 -5.77
C THR A 104 -2.36 7.49 -4.67
N ASP A 105 -3.30 8.28 -4.18
CA ASP A 105 -3.08 9.26 -3.10
C ASP A 105 -2.61 8.61 -1.78
N THR A 106 -2.90 7.31 -1.58
CA THR A 106 -2.64 6.61 -0.32
C THR A 106 -1.80 5.35 -0.46
N LEU A 107 -1.62 4.83 -1.67
CA LEU A 107 -0.97 3.55 -1.90
C LEU A 107 0.02 3.65 -3.05
N ILE A 108 1.19 3.08 -2.86
CA ILE A 108 2.17 2.86 -3.91
C ILE A 108 2.44 1.37 -4.05
N VAL A 109 2.48 0.91 -5.28
CA VAL A 109 2.87 -0.46 -5.63
C VAL A 109 4.15 -0.39 -6.43
N TYR A 110 5.15 -1.13 -5.99
CA TYR A 110 6.43 -1.24 -6.71
C TYR A 110 6.87 -2.68 -6.88
N GLU A 111 7.72 -2.90 -7.85
CA GLU A 111 8.35 -4.20 -8.13
C GLU A 111 9.87 -4.07 -8.14
N SER A 112 10.52 -5.10 -7.63
CA SER A 112 11.98 -5.21 -7.69
C SER A 112 12.44 -5.73 -9.04
N GLU A 113 13.67 -5.39 -9.40
CA GLU A 113 14.43 -6.22 -10.35
C GLU A 113 14.61 -7.64 -9.80
N PRO A 114 14.86 -8.63 -10.69
CA PRO A 114 15.21 -9.98 -10.25
C PRO A 114 16.44 -9.96 -9.34
N HIS A 115 16.31 -10.48 -8.12
CA HIS A 115 17.39 -10.53 -7.13
C HIS A 115 17.39 -11.87 -6.39
N ARG A 116 18.49 -12.18 -5.68
CA ARG A 116 18.57 -13.41 -4.91
C ARG A 116 17.92 -13.25 -3.55
N SER A 117 16.91 -14.06 -3.27
CA SER A 117 16.30 -14.08 -1.94
C SER A 117 17.15 -14.88 -0.95
N PRO A 118 17.57 -14.30 0.18
CA PRO A 118 18.31 -15.03 1.20
C PRO A 118 17.45 -16.13 1.85
N THR A 119 16.14 -15.93 1.96
CA THR A 119 15.21 -16.90 2.53
C THR A 119 14.88 -18.04 1.55
N LEU A 120 14.52 -17.72 0.31
CA LEU A 120 14.14 -18.72 -0.70
C LEU A 120 15.35 -19.39 -1.40
N LYS A 121 16.57 -18.85 -1.21
CA LYS A 121 17.82 -19.30 -1.85
C LYS A 121 17.72 -19.35 -3.39
N SER A 122 16.84 -18.56 -3.97
CA SER A 122 16.54 -18.52 -5.40
C SER A 122 16.37 -17.09 -5.89
N GLN A 123 16.42 -16.91 -7.19
CA GLN A 123 16.11 -15.65 -7.83
C GLN A 123 14.61 -15.37 -7.72
N VAL A 124 14.24 -14.17 -7.29
CA VAL A 124 12.86 -13.73 -7.07
C VAL A 124 12.61 -12.35 -7.68
N VAL A 125 11.34 -12.08 -7.96
CA VAL A 125 10.81 -10.72 -8.15
C VAL A 125 9.87 -10.45 -6.98
N THR A 126 10.03 -9.30 -6.34
CA THR A 126 9.22 -8.89 -5.19
C THR A 126 8.27 -7.78 -5.60
N ARG A 127 6.97 -8.02 -5.42
CA ARG A 127 5.93 -7.00 -5.55
C ARG A 127 5.53 -6.52 -4.16
N THR A 128 5.53 -5.22 -3.97
CA THR A 128 5.31 -4.58 -2.68
C THR A 128 4.21 -3.53 -2.80
N GLN A 129 3.36 -3.48 -1.78
CA GLN A 129 2.37 -2.43 -1.57
C GLN A 129 2.75 -1.66 -0.32
N VAL A 130 2.80 -0.34 -0.41
CA VAL A 130 3.16 0.54 0.71
C VAL A 130 2.19 1.68 0.88
N ARG A 131 1.89 2.01 2.13
CA ARG A 131 1.10 3.18 2.53
C ARG A 131 1.92 4.03 3.49
N MET A 132 1.66 5.33 3.46
CA MET A 132 2.19 6.23 4.47
C MET A 132 1.16 6.42 5.58
N VAL A 133 1.58 6.22 6.82
CA VAL A 133 0.79 6.43 8.03
C VAL A 133 1.56 7.41 8.91
N GLY A 134 1.13 8.67 8.94
CA GLY A 134 1.94 9.75 9.49
C GLY A 134 3.28 9.86 8.74
N ASP A 135 4.39 9.76 9.47
CA ASP A 135 5.76 9.77 8.93
C ASP A 135 6.37 8.37 8.84
N THR A 136 5.53 7.34 8.82
CA THR A 136 5.94 5.94 8.76
C THR A 136 5.43 5.31 7.48
N LEU A 137 6.26 4.52 6.81
CA LEU A 137 5.83 3.64 5.72
C LEU A 137 5.50 2.26 6.28
N VAL A 138 4.30 1.79 5.96
CA VAL A 138 3.86 0.43 6.30
C VAL A 138 3.57 -0.31 5.00
N GLY A 139 4.21 -1.46 4.83
CA GLY A 139 4.09 -2.22 3.60
C GLY A 139 3.93 -3.72 3.79
N THR A 140 3.40 -4.34 2.75
CA THR A 140 3.38 -5.80 2.58
C THR A 140 4.04 -6.17 1.28
N TYR A 141 4.73 -7.31 1.25
CA TYR A 141 5.41 -7.79 0.06
C TYR A 141 5.11 -9.25 -0.23
N THR A 142 5.24 -9.59 -1.51
CA THR A 142 5.18 -10.94 -2.02
C THR A 142 6.35 -11.16 -2.95
N ALA A 143 7.30 -12.01 -2.57
CA ALA A 143 8.41 -12.43 -3.40
C ALA A 143 8.07 -13.76 -4.07
N ARG A 144 8.20 -13.82 -5.39
CA ARG A 144 7.94 -15.01 -6.20
C ARG A 144 9.24 -15.50 -6.82
N ALA A 145 9.55 -16.77 -6.64
CA ALA A 145 10.70 -17.39 -7.29
C ALA A 145 10.51 -17.45 -8.81
N SER A 146 11.54 -17.07 -9.57
CA SER A 146 11.54 -17.09 -11.02
C SER A 146 11.40 -18.51 -11.60
N LYS A 147 11.85 -19.52 -10.84
CA LYS A 147 11.72 -20.94 -11.19
C LYS A 147 11.03 -21.67 -10.04
N GLY A 148 9.87 -22.27 -10.33
CA GLY A 148 9.12 -23.10 -9.40
C GLY A 148 8.37 -22.33 -8.31
N GLY A 149 7.10 -22.44 -8.23
CA GLY A 149 6.05 -21.80 -7.46
C GLY A 149 6.25 -21.39 -5.99
N LYS A 150 7.50 -21.29 -5.49
CA LYS A 150 7.78 -20.81 -4.13
C LYS A 150 7.43 -19.34 -4.01
N VAL A 151 6.64 -19.03 -2.99
CA VAL A 151 6.20 -17.67 -2.67
C VAL A 151 6.54 -17.37 -1.22
N LEU A 152 7.17 -16.23 -0.99
CA LEU A 152 7.42 -15.66 0.32
C LEU A 152 6.57 -14.41 0.47
N LYS A 153 5.88 -14.28 1.59
CA LYS A 153 5.11 -13.09 1.94
C LYS A 153 5.65 -12.49 3.22
N GLY A 154 5.46 -11.20 3.37
CA GLY A 154 5.86 -10.52 4.59
C GLY A 154 5.32 -9.11 4.67
N ARG A 155 5.76 -8.41 5.72
CA ARG A 155 5.43 -7.02 5.99
C ARG A 155 6.69 -6.26 6.38
N PHE A 156 6.65 -4.94 6.28
CA PHE A 156 7.72 -4.09 6.81
C PHE A 156 7.16 -2.78 7.33
N ILE A 157 7.97 -2.15 8.16
CA ILE A 157 7.77 -0.79 8.66
C ILE A 157 9.06 -0.03 8.39
N ALA A 158 8.94 1.20 7.90
CA ALA A 158 10.09 2.08 7.67
C ALA A 158 9.83 3.48 8.19
N THR A 159 10.87 4.11 8.74
CA THR A 159 10.89 5.50 9.18
C THR A 159 11.96 6.27 8.42
N ARG A 160 11.83 7.59 8.33
CA ARG A 160 12.90 8.41 7.74
C ARG A 160 14.18 8.22 8.53
N GLY A 161 15.28 8.06 7.80
CA GLY A 161 16.63 8.03 8.34
C GLY A 161 17.16 9.44 8.64
#